data_fda8af28c8e335f5866be6c361ae97ef
#
_entry.id   fda8af28c8e335f5866be6c361ae97ef
#
_cell.length_a   1.000
_cell.length_b   1.000
_cell.length_c   1.000
_cell.angle_alpha   90.00
_cell.angle_beta   90.00
_cell.angle_gamma   90.00
#
_symmetry.space_group_name_H-M   'P 1'
#
loop_
_entity.id
_entity.type
_entity.pdbx_description
1 polymer ?
#
loop_
_entity_poly.entity_id
_entity_poly.type
_entity_poly.pdbx_seq_one_letter_code
_entity_poly.pdbx_strand_id
1 'polypeptide(L)'
;MDEERVLLVTTRETGEDERRVYLREVEIRSLIETLGLCVVFQKSFTVKEESRSSFFGRGQIDEIREIARGADATEVIVDAFLSPKQEMRIEEEVGLPVSDREAVILSIFRINAHSKEARLQTLKATAVYQKPRLIFREANYSQQRGGVRGAKGEGEKEIELQRRTIERQITALDREIREIRKIRETQHKRREKNSVFSFALTGYTNSGKTTILSSLTKNAPPPENRLFATLDTTSRLLTLPSGREAILSDTVGFIRNLPPSLIEAFSSTLEEALSADAVIIVADASHPDAAECFRTTLDTISSLGAEERIRLVVINKIESRYDDISLSFLRSSGYRTVETSFTENIGREELLKALDDIVNENYTTLRLLLPYSSPLFSSLSSQNKVKSADYREDGILVEAVVPVSERERYTPFIHN
;
A
#
# COMPACT_ATOMS: atom_id res chain seq x y z
N MET A 1 -12.01 -21.81 -21.31
CA MET A 1 -11.29 -20.52 -21.43
C MET A 1 -9.86 -20.93 -21.64
N ASP A 2 -9.28 -20.55 -22.77
CA ASP A 2 -7.85 -20.81 -23.00
C ASP A 2 -7.07 -20.09 -21.90
N GLU A 3 -6.22 -20.82 -21.19
CA GLU A 3 -5.34 -20.22 -20.17
C GLU A 3 -4.43 -19.21 -20.86
N GLU A 4 -4.45 -17.95 -20.39
CA GLU A 4 -3.54 -16.93 -20.90
C GLU A 4 -2.10 -17.33 -20.54
N ARG A 5 -1.30 -17.60 -21.55
CA ARG A 5 0.04 -18.18 -21.47
C ARG A 5 1.07 -17.07 -21.63
N VAL A 6 1.78 -16.78 -20.57
CA VAL A 6 2.69 -15.65 -20.48
C VAL A 6 4.15 -16.07 -20.71
N LEU A 7 4.83 -15.37 -21.62
CA LEU A 7 6.30 -15.33 -21.63
C LEU A 7 6.74 -14.19 -20.69
N LEU A 8 7.37 -14.55 -19.57
CA LEU A 8 7.97 -13.58 -18.65
C LEU A 8 9.40 -13.22 -19.10
N VAL A 9 9.63 -11.96 -19.38
CA VAL A 9 10.93 -11.40 -19.71
C VAL A 9 11.41 -10.53 -18.56
N THR A 10 12.54 -10.93 -17.95
CA THR A 10 13.16 -10.19 -16.85
C THR A 10 14.48 -9.55 -17.30
N THR A 11 14.96 -8.56 -16.57
CA THR A 11 16.19 -7.85 -16.86
C THR A 11 17.14 -7.90 -15.70
N ARG A 12 18.44 -7.87 -15.99
CA ARG A 12 19.51 -7.74 -14.99
C ARG A 12 20.57 -6.76 -15.47
N GLU A 13 21.19 -6.08 -14.54
CA GLU A 13 22.34 -5.23 -14.79
C GLU A 13 23.63 -6.07 -14.85
N THR A 14 24.66 -5.54 -15.50
CA THR A 14 25.96 -6.23 -15.55
C THR A 14 26.61 -6.24 -14.17
N GLY A 15 26.84 -7.43 -13.62
CA GLY A 15 27.46 -7.57 -12.28
C GLY A 15 26.46 -7.50 -11.11
N GLU A 16 25.17 -7.48 -11.39
CA GLU A 16 24.15 -7.57 -10.36
C GLU A 16 24.20 -8.93 -9.64
N ASP A 17 23.95 -8.89 -8.32
CA ASP A 17 23.91 -10.09 -7.49
C ASP A 17 22.79 -11.05 -7.95
N GLU A 18 23.17 -12.28 -8.27
CA GLU A 18 22.25 -13.32 -8.75
C GLU A 18 21.09 -13.58 -7.78
N ARG A 19 21.32 -13.47 -6.48
CA ARG A 19 20.27 -13.61 -5.47
C ARG A 19 19.22 -12.50 -5.59
N ARG A 20 19.64 -11.25 -5.80
CA ARG A 20 18.72 -10.12 -6.00
C ARG A 20 17.90 -10.28 -7.27
N VAL A 21 18.54 -10.71 -8.35
CA VAL A 21 17.85 -11.01 -9.61
C VAL A 21 16.78 -12.09 -9.39
N TYR A 22 17.15 -13.21 -8.77
CA TYR A 22 16.21 -14.29 -8.46
C TYR A 22 15.01 -13.82 -7.63
N LEU A 23 15.22 -13.01 -6.60
CA LEU A 23 14.13 -12.52 -5.75
C LEU A 23 13.17 -11.59 -6.51
N ARG A 24 13.66 -10.75 -7.41
CA ARG A 24 12.82 -9.95 -8.30
C ARG A 24 12.00 -10.81 -9.26
N GLU A 25 12.61 -11.86 -9.78
CA GLU A 25 11.95 -12.81 -10.66
C GLU A 25 10.84 -13.60 -9.95
N VAL A 26 11.07 -14.01 -8.70
CA VAL A 26 10.04 -14.63 -7.86
C VAL A 26 8.89 -13.67 -7.58
N GLU A 27 9.21 -12.40 -7.29
CA GLU A 27 8.19 -11.38 -7.00
C GLU A 27 7.29 -11.12 -8.21
N ILE A 28 7.86 -10.86 -9.40
CA ILE A 28 7.05 -10.61 -10.61
C ILE A 28 6.24 -11.83 -11.01
N ARG A 29 6.78 -13.05 -10.85
CA ARG A 29 6.03 -14.29 -11.08
C ARG A 29 4.83 -14.38 -10.16
N SER A 30 4.97 -14.08 -8.86
CA SER A 30 3.87 -14.07 -7.91
C SER A 30 2.81 -13.01 -8.23
N LEU A 31 3.21 -11.87 -8.81
CA LEU A 31 2.26 -10.86 -9.31
C LEU A 31 1.44 -11.42 -10.49
N ILE A 32 2.10 -12.07 -11.45
CA ILE A 32 1.44 -12.69 -12.62
C ILE A 32 0.47 -13.78 -12.17
N GLU A 33 0.89 -14.64 -11.26
CA GLU A 33 0.06 -15.72 -10.68
C GLU A 33 -1.16 -15.15 -9.91
N THR A 34 -1.02 -13.99 -9.26
CA THR A 34 -2.14 -13.29 -8.61
C THR A 34 -3.23 -12.89 -9.60
N LEU A 35 -2.89 -12.64 -10.87
CA LEU A 35 -3.84 -12.40 -11.95
C LEU A 35 -4.49 -13.69 -12.50
N GLY A 36 -4.04 -14.85 -12.07
CA GLY A 36 -4.47 -16.15 -12.62
C GLY A 36 -3.83 -16.49 -13.97
N LEU A 37 -2.75 -15.78 -14.33
CA LEU A 37 -2.02 -16.01 -15.58
C LEU A 37 -0.96 -17.12 -15.38
N CYS A 38 -0.69 -17.89 -16.42
CA CYS A 38 0.29 -18.98 -16.40
C CYS A 38 1.61 -18.56 -17.08
N VAL A 39 2.70 -18.50 -16.32
CA VAL A 39 4.04 -18.27 -16.89
C VAL A 39 4.55 -19.57 -17.52
N VAL A 40 4.45 -19.65 -18.86
CA VAL A 40 4.88 -20.85 -19.62
C VAL A 40 6.39 -20.90 -19.89
N PHE A 41 7.03 -19.74 -19.95
CA PHE A 41 8.48 -19.63 -20.07
C PHE A 41 8.98 -18.33 -19.42
N GLN A 42 10.21 -18.34 -18.92
CA GLN A 42 10.88 -17.17 -18.35
C GLN A 42 12.26 -17.02 -18.96
N LYS A 43 12.61 -15.80 -19.35
CA LYS A 43 13.93 -15.45 -19.89
C LYS A 43 14.44 -14.18 -19.24
N SER A 44 15.69 -14.21 -18.78
CA SER A 44 16.38 -13.03 -18.25
C SER A 44 17.41 -12.52 -19.25
N PHE A 45 17.42 -11.20 -19.48
CA PHE A 45 18.38 -10.55 -20.36
C PHE A 45 19.28 -9.58 -19.58
N THR A 46 20.56 -9.56 -19.89
CA THR A 46 21.45 -8.51 -19.40
C THR A 46 21.27 -7.25 -20.24
N VAL A 47 20.87 -6.16 -19.61
CA VAL A 47 20.69 -4.85 -20.26
C VAL A 47 21.85 -3.95 -19.81
N LYS A 48 22.72 -3.55 -20.72
CA LYS A 48 23.86 -2.63 -20.43
C LYS A 48 23.45 -1.18 -20.56
N GLU A 49 22.69 -0.87 -21.60
CA GLU A 49 22.07 0.43 -21.86
C GLU A 49 20.70 0.17 -22.45
N GLU A 50 19.67 0.78 -21.87
CA GLU A 50 18.32 0.71 -22.41
C GLU A 50 18.26 1.40 -23.77
N SER A 51 17.80 0.68 -24.80
CA SER A 51 17.52 1.32 -26.08
C SER A 51 16.37 2.31 -25.90
N ARG A 52 16.57 3.57 -26.30
CA ARG A 52 15.53 4.60 -26.27
C ARG A 52 14.30 4.23 -27.12
N SER A 53 14.47 3.35 -28.10
CA SER A 53 13.40 3.01 -29.05
C SER A 53 12.73 1.67 -28.76
N SER A 54 13.45 0.68 -28.19
CA SER A 54 12.95 -0.70 -28.10
C SER A 54 13.22 -1.37 -26.75
N PHE A 55 13.87 -0.70 -25.82
CA PHE A 55 14.34 -1.24 -24.53
C PHE A 55 15.41 -2.33 -24.70
N PHE A 56 15.14 -3.36 -25.51
CA PHE A 56 16.03 -4.46 -25.84
C PHE A 56 16.80 -4.22 -27.14
N GLY A 57 17.96 -4.81 -27.29
CA GLY A 57 18.68 -4.88 -28.55
C GLY A 57 17.95 -5.78 -29.56
N ARG A 58 18.20 -5.59 -30.87
CA ARG A 58 17.52 -6.31 -31.94
C ARG A 58 17.63 -7.85 -31.79
N GLY A 59 18.83 -8.38 -31.49
CA GLY A 59 19.01 -9.80 -31.29
C GLY A 59 18.22 -10.36 -30.09
N GLN A 60 18.06 -9.57 -29.01
CA GLN A 60 17.24 -9.95 -27.87
C GLN A 60 15.75 -9.99 -28.23
N ILE A 61 15.26 -9.06 -29.05
CA ILE A 61 13.87 -9.07 -29.52
C ILE A 61 13.61 -10.27 -30.43
N ASP A 62 14.54 -10.60 -31.33
CA ASP A 62 14.44 -11.78 -32.18
C ASP A 62 14.37 -13.06 -31.32
N GLU A 63 15.20 -13.15 -30.26
CA GLU A 63 15.17 -14.27 -29.30
C GLU A 63 13.84 -14.32 -28.52
N ILE A 64 13.32 -13.17 -28.06
CA ILE A 64 11.99 -13.10 -27.41
C ILE A 64 10.91 -13.64 -28.32
N ARG A 65 10.92 -13.24 -29.61
CA ARG A 65 9.96 -13.71 -30.62
C ARG A 65 10.03 -15.23 -30.81
N GLU A 66 11.23 -15.78 -30.92
CA GLU A 66 11.42 -17.22 -31.09
C GLU A 66 10.94 -18.01 -29.87
N ILE A 67 11.30 -17.57 -28.68
CA ILE A 67 10.84 -18.18 -27.43
C ILE A 67 9.32 -18.12 -27.31
N ALA A 68 8.72 -16.96 -27.58
CA ALA A 68 7.27 -16.75 -27.51
C ALA A 68 6.52 -17.74 -28.43
N ARG A 69 7.01 -17.93 -29.64
CA ARG A 69 6.46 -18.91 -30.59
C ARG A 69 6.66 -20.35 -30.13
N GLY A 70 7.87 -20.68 -29.65
CA GLY A 70 8.21 -22.05 -29.18
C GLY A 70 7.43 -22.45 -27.92
N ALA A 71 7.13 -21.49 -27.04
CA ALA A 71 6.35 -21.69 -25.82
C ALA A 71 4.85 -21.54 -26.04
N ASP A 72 4.40 -21.20 -27.27
CA ASP A 72 3.01 -20.91 -27.60
C ASP A 72 2.39 -19.88 -26.64
N ALA A 73 3.15 -18.82 -26.36
CA ALA A 73 2.72 -17.75 -25.49
C ALA A 73 1.65 -16.89 -26.17
N THR A 74 0.72 -16.37 -25.40
CA THR A 74 -0.34 -15.46 -25.86
C THR A 74 -0.03 -13.99 -25.54
N GLU A 75 0.88 -13.74 -24.59
CA GLU A 75 1.30 -12.41 -24.13
C GLU A 75 2.76 -12.45 -23.66
N VAL A 76 3.44 -11.30 -23.80
CA VAL A 76 4.78 -11.09 -23.22
C VAL A 76 4.67 -10.09 -22.08
N ILE A 77 5.14 -10.45 -20.89
CA ILE A 77 5.25 -9.55 -19.75
C ILE A 77 6.72 -9.22 -19.51
N VAL A 78 7.04 -7.93 -19.50
CA VAL A 78 8.39 -7.43 -19.25
C VAL A 78 8.48 -6.85 -17.84
N ASP A 79 9.38 -7.37 -16.99
CA ASP A 79 9.62 -6.85 -15.64
C ASP A 79 10.49 -5.58 -15.67
N ALA A 80 9.94 -4.54 -16.27
CA ALA A 80 10.52 -3.19 -16.35
C ALA A 80 9.39 -2.18 -16.55
N PHE A 81 9.73 -0.88 -16.51
CA PHE A 81 8.82 0.19 -16.94
C PHE A 81 9.10 0.53 -18.40
N LEU A 82 8.13 0.30 -19.25
CA LEU A 82 8.27 0.58 -20.68
C LEU A 82 7.63 1.92 -21.05
N SER A 83 8.35 2.73 -21.82
CA SER A 83 7.71 3.85 -22.49
C SER A 83 6.74 3.35 -23.56
N PRO A 84 5.72 4.16 -23.94
CA PRO A 84 4.77 3.78 -25.00
C PRO A 84 5.44 3.36 -26.32
N LYS A 85 6.56 4.01 -26.64
CA LYS A 85 7.34 3.70 -27.84
C LYS A 85 8.04 2.33 -27.75
N GLN A 86 8.61 2.02 -26.59
CA GLN A 86 9.29 0.74 -26.35
C GLN A 86 8.30 -0.43 -26.37
N GLU A 87 7.17 -0.30 -25.67
CA GLU A 87 6.11 -1.30 -25.63
C GLU A 87 5.61 -1.61 -27.07
N MET A 88 5.19 -0.59 -27.79
CA MET A 88 4.67 -0.77 -29.15
C MET A 88 5.73 -1.40 -30.09
N ARG A 89 7.01 -1.00 -29.96
CA ARG A 89 8.08 -1.56 -30.77
C ARG A 89 8.29 -3.06 -30.52
N ILE A 90 8.22 -3.47 -29.25
CA ILE A 90 8.33 -4.89 -28.90
C ILE A 90 7.12 -5.64 -29.41
N GLU A 91 5.88 -5.11 -29.27
CA GLU A 91 4.66 -5.70 -29.83
C GLU A 91 4.73 -5.90 -31.33
N GLU A 92 5.18 -4.87 -32.09
CA GLU A 92 5.31 -4.94 -33.55
C GLU A 92 6.31 -6.02 -33.99
N GLU A 93 7.43 -6.16 -33.29
CA GLU A 93 8.47 -7.08 -33.68
C GLU A 93 8.21 -8.51 -33.19
N VAL A 94 7.61 -8.69 -32.01
CA VAL A 94 7.27 -10.02 -31.46
C VAL A 94 5.97 -10.55 -32.04
N GLY A 95 5.00 -9.67 -32.31
CA GLY A 95 3.68 -10.02 -32.85
C GLY A 95 2.69 -10.50 -31.79
N LEU A 96 2.95 -10.23 -30.50
CA LEU A 96 2.08 -10.52 -29.37
C LEU A 96 1.85 -9.27 -28.52
N PRO A 97 0.74 -9.18 -27.78
CA PRO A 97 0.54 -8.16 -26.77
C PRO A 97 1.71 -8.12 -25.78
N VAL A 98 2.10 -6.91 -25.39
CA VAL A 98 3.18 -6.68 -24.42
C VAL A 98 2.63 -5.88 -23.25
N SER A 99 2.86 -6.37 -22.04
CA SER A 99 2.57 -5.67 -20.79
C SER A 99 3.86 -5.41 -20.01
N ASP A 100 3.93 -4.29 -19.34
CA ASP A 100 5.03 -3.98 -18.42
C ASP A 100 4.63 -4.22 -16.95
N ARG A 101 5.58 -4.07 -16.04
CA ARG A 101 5.35 -4.24 -14.59
C ARG A 101 4.22 -3.35 -14.07
N GLU A 102 4.10 -2.12 -14.59
CA GLU A 102 3.03 -1.19 -14.18
C GLU A 102 1.65 -1.70 -14.59
N ALA A 103 1.52 -2.23 -15.81
CA ALA A 103 0.27 -2.82 -16.30
C ALA A 103 -0.18 -4.01 -15.44
N VAL A 104 0.76 -4.88 -15.03
CA VAL A 104 0.49 -6.03 -14.15
C VAL A 104 -0.06 -5.54 -12.80
N ILE A 105 0.61 -4.58 -12.15
CA ILE A 105 0.18 -4.05 -10.85
C ILE A 105 -1.20 -3.36 -10.97
N LEU A 106 -1.42 -2.56 -12.02
CA LEU A 106 -2.72 -1.93 -12.29
C LEU A 106 -3.84 -2.96 -12.47
N SER A 107 -3.54 -4.07 -13.15
CA SER A 107 -4.51 -5.16 -13.34
C SER A 107 -4.88 -5.84 -12.04
N ILE A 108 -3.91 -6.08 -11.14
CA ILE A 108 -4.16 -6.60 -9.79
C ILE A 108 -5.02 -5.62 -8.99
N PHE A 109 -4.71 -4.32 -9.03
CA PHE A 109 -5.48 -3.30 -8.34
C PHE A 109 -6.91 -3.22 -8.84
N ARG A 110 -7.14 -3.39 -10.16
CA ARG A 110 -8.48 -3.41 -10.74
C ARG A 110 -9.33 -4.56 -10.22
N ILE A 111 -8.74 -5.73 -9.99
CA ILE A 111 -9.44 -6.91 -9.45
C ILE A 111 -9.76 -6.70 -7.97
N ASN A 112 -8.83 -6.12 -7.18
CA ASN A 112 -8.92 -5.99 -5.74
C ASN A 112 -9.57 -4.68 -5.25
N ALA A 113 -9.94 -3.77 -6.15
CA ALA A 113 -10.65 -2.53 -5.81
C ALA A 113 -12.15 -2.81 -5.56
N HIS A 114 -12.55 -2.93 -4.32
CA HIS A 114 -13.94 -3.20 -3.94
C HIS A 114 -14.69 -1.92 -3.54
N SER A 115 -14.04 -0.98 -2.84
CA SER A 115 -14.65 0.30 -2.49
C SER A 115 -14.82 1.22 -3.70
N LYS A 116 -15.74 2.17 -3.58
CA LYS A 116 -15.93 3.21 -4.62
C LYS A 116 -14.64 4.01 -4.83
N GLU A 117 -13.94 4.33 -3.74
CA GLU A 117 -12.72 5.12 -3.82
C GLU A 117 -11.58 4.37 -4.50
N ALA A 118 -11.27 3.12 -4.07
CA ALA A 118 -10.23 2.32 -4.70
C ALA A 118 -10.51 2.08 -6.19
N ARG A 119 -11.77 1.88 -6.57
CA ARG A 119 -12.18 1.79 -7.99
C ARG A 119 -11.89 3.07 -8.77
N LEU A 120 -12.24 4.24 -8.22
CA LEU A 120 -11.98 5.52 -8.87
C LEU A 120 -10.49 5.82 -8.98
N GLN A 121 -9.72 5.53 -7.94
CA GLN A 121 -8.26 5.69 -7.93
C GLN A 121 -7.60 4.76 -8.96
N THR A 122 -8.00 3.50 -9.02
CA THR A 122 -7.50 2.54 -10.01
C THR A 122 -7.87 2.94 -11.43
N LEU A 123 -9.10 3.40 -11.66
CA LEU A 123 -9.53 3.91 -12.97
C LEU A 123 -8.71 5.15 -13.39
N LYS A 124 -8.46 6.08 -12.45
CA LYS A 124 -7.60 7.24 -12.70
C LYS A 124 -6.18 6.80 -13.07
N ALA A 125 -5.56 5.94 -12.27
CA ALA A 125 -4.20 5.43 -12.53
C ALA A 125 -4.12 4.74 -13.89
N THR A 126 -5.10 3.88 -14.21
CA THR A 126 -5.20 3.22 -15.52
C THR A 126 -5.33 4.24 -16.67
N ALA A 127 -6.16 5.28 -16.52
CA ALA A 127 -6.31 6.31 -17.54
C ALA A 127 -5.01 7.12 -17.74
N VAL A 128 -4.29 7.43 -16.65
CA VAL A 128 -2.99 8.10 -16.70
C VAL A 128 -1.95 7.24 -17.41
N TYR A 129 -1.88 5.95 -17.07
CA TYR A 129 -0.98 4.99 -17.71
C TYR A 129 -1.29 4.80 -19.21
N GLN A 130 -2.56 4.68 -19.57
CA GLN A 130 -2.99 4.44 -20.95
C GLN A 130 -2.92 5.67 -21.84
N LYS A 131 -3.09 6.88 -21.29
CA LYS A 131 -3.14 8.14 -22.05
C LYS A 131 -1.96 8.29 -23.03
N PRO A 132 -0.67 8.23 -22.63
CA PRO A 132 0.45 8.37 -23.54
C PRO A 132 0.53 7.20 -24.55
N ARG A 133 0.09 6.01 -24.18
CA ARG A 133 0.10 4.80 -25.02
C ARG A 133 -0.90 4.90 -26.17
N LEU A 134 -2.12 5.32 -25.88
CA LEU A 134 -3.16 5.54 -26.89
C LEU A 134 -2.78 6.65 -27.88
N ILE A 135 -2.30 7.79 -27.36
CA ILE A 135 -1.86 8.90 -28.18
C ILE A 135 -0.72 8.47 -29.11
N PHE A 136 0.23 7.69 -28.61
CA PHE A 136 1.38 7.24 -29.37
C PHE A 136 0.99 6.22 -30.46
N ARG A 137 0.13 5.23 -30.15
CA ARG A 137 -0.38 4.25 -31.12
C ARG A 137 -1.11 4.94 -32.28
N GLU A 138 -1.99 5.88 -32.00
CA GLU A 138 -2.73 6.59 -33.05
C GLU A 138 -1.86 7.51 -33.89
N ALA A 139 -0.87 8.20 -33.27
CA ALA A 139 0.08 9.00 -34.01
C ALA A 139 0.84 8.16 -35.05
N ASN A 140 1.21 6.92 -34.73
CA ASN A 140 1.86 6.00 -35.65
C ASN A 140 0.90 5.48 -36.76
N TYR A 141 -0.33 5.09 -36.39
CA TYR A 141 -1.33 4.69 -37.40
C TYR A 141 -1.64 5.79 -38.39
N SER A 142 -1.74 7.03 -37.97
CA SER A 142 -1.98 8.18 -38.87
C SER A 142 -0.77 8.48 -39.74
N GLN A 143 0.46 8.27 -39.31
CA GLN A 143 1.66 8.40 -40.14
C GLN A 143 1.77 7.29 -41.17
N GLN A 144 1.42 6.04 -40.85
CA GLN A 144 1.42 4.94 -41.81
C GLN A 144 0.33 5.06 -42.88
N ARG A 145 -0.85 5.63 -42.57
CA ARG A 145 -1.93 5.91 -43.51
C ARG A 145 -1.70 7.18 -44.33
N GLY A 146 -0.79 8.05 -43.93
CA GLY A 146 -0.55 9.39 -44.52
C GLY A 146 0.13 9.43 -45.92
N GLY A 147 0.23 8.32 -46.63
CA GLY A 147 0.67 8.27 -48.04
C GLY A 147 -0.32 8.90 -49.03
N VAL A 148 -1.54 9.22 -48.61
CA VAL A 148 -2.55 9.86 -49.47
C VAL A 148 -2.70 11.32 -49.04
N ARG A 149 -2.40 12.26 -49.97
CA ARG A 149 -2.57 13.70 -49.76
C ARG A 149 -4.02 14.00 -49.36
N GLY A 150 -4.25 14.41 -48.13
CA GLY A 150 -5.55 14.81 -47.59
C GLY A 150 -5.93 14.26 -46.21
N ALA A 151 -5.44 13.09 -45.83
CA ALA A 151 -5.79 12.42 -44.52
C ALA A 151 -5.02 12.93 -43.31
N LYS A 152 -3.96 13.72 -43.49
CA LYS A 152 -3.09 14.17 -42.40
C LYS A 152 -3.80 15.05 -41.35
N GLY A 153 -4.75 15.87 -41.76
CA GLY A 153 -5.51 16.77 -40.87
C GLY A 153 -6.65 16.06 -40.09
N GLU A 154 -7.16 14.94 -40.58
CA GLU A 154 -8.24 14.18 -39.92
C GLU A 154 -7.68 13.32 -38.82
N GLY A 155 -6.55 12.62 -39.03
CA GLY A 155 -5.88 11.82 -38.00
C GLY A 155 -5.37 12.67 -36.82
N GLU A 156 -4.81 13.85 -37.08
CA GLU A 156 -4.39 14.80 -36.04
C GLU A 156 -5.58 15.29 -35.19
N LYS A 157 -6.74 15.51 -35.78
CA LYS A 157 -7.98 15.89 -35.07
C LYS A 157 -8.51 14.74 -34.24
N GLU A 158 -8.43 13.52 -34.68
CA GLU A 158 -8.87 12.33 -33.96
C GLU A 158 -8.02 12.07 -32.73
N ILE A 159 -6.70 12.17 -32.84
CA ILE A 159 -5.75 12.09 -31.72
C ILE A 159 -6.05 13.17 -30.67
N GLU A 160 -6.24 14.41 -31.13
CA GLU A 160 -6.54 15.52 -30.21
C GLU A 160 -7.90 15.33 -29.52
N LEU A 161 -8.91 14.78 -30.20
CA LEU A 161 -10.21 14.47 -29.61
C LEU A 161 -10.11 13.39 -28.54
N GLN A 162 -9.37 12.35 -28.82
CA GLN A 162 -9.14 11.25 -27.85
C GLN A 162 -8.34 11.75 -26.64
N ARG A 163 -7.26 12.52 -26.86
CA ARG A 163 -6.51 13.15 -25.77
C ARG A 163 -7.43 13.96 -24.86
N ARG A 164 -8.27 14.81 -25.43
CA ARG A 164 -9.23 15.63 -24.66
C ARG A 164 -10.26 14.78 -23.95
N THR A 165 -10.68 13.67 -24.53
CA THR A 165 -11.64 12.75 -23.90
C THR A 165 -11.05 12.10 -22.66
N ILE A 166 -9.81 11.58 -22.74
CA ILE A 166 -9.10 10.99 -21.61
C ILE A 166 -8.82 12.05 -20.53
N GLU A 167 -8.40 13.25 -20.91
CA GLU A 167 -8.18 14.36 -19.98
C GLU A 167 -9.44 14.77 -19.22
N ARG A 168 -10.59 14.81 -19.91
CA ARG A 168 -11.89 15.06 -19.27
C ARG A 168 -12.25 13.92 -18.30
N GLN A 169 -12.00 12.68 -18.68
CA GLN A 169 -12.22 11.52 -17.83
C GLN A 169 -11.36 11.59 -16.57
N ILE A 170 -10.06 11.85 -16.67
CA ILE A 170 -9.15 12.03 -15.52
C ILE A 170 -9.66 13.16 -14.63
N THR A 171 -10.04 14.31 -15.20
CA THR A 171 -10.56 15.46 -14.43
C THR A 171 -11.86 15.11 -13.69
N ALA A 172 -12.75 14.34 -14.31
CA ALA A 172 -13.98 13.90 -13.67
C ALA A 172 -13.69 12.95 -12.50
N LEU A 173 -12.79 11.98 -12.69
CA LEU A 173 -12.34 11.05 -11.65
C LEU A 173 -11.69 11.80 -10.47
N ASP A 174 -10.83 12.78 -10.74
CA ASP A 174 -10.22 13.63 -9.72
C ASP A 174 -11.25 14.41 -8.89
N ARG A 175 -12.32 14.86 -9.53
CA ARG A 175 -13.40 15.54 -8.83
C ARG A 175 -14.12 14.58 -7.87
N GLU A 176 -14.48 13.39 -8.34
CA GLU A 176 -15.16 12.38 -7.52
C GLU A 176 -14.29 11.92 -6.34
N ILE A 177 -13.00 11.69 -6.56
CA ILE A 177 -12.04 11.32 -5.49
C ILE A 177 -11.97 12.44 -4.44
N ARG A 178 -11.88 13.72 -4.86
CA ARG A 178 -11.88 14.86 -3.94
C ARG A 178 -13.15 14.97 -3.09
N GLU A 179 -14.32 14.66 -3.64
CA GLU A 179 -15.57 14.66 -2.87
C GLU A 179 -15.56 13.55 -1.78
N ILE A 180 -15.07 12.35 -2.12
CA ILE A 180 -14.93 11.26 -1.14
C ILE A 180 -13.95 11.67 -0.03
N ARG A 181 -12.81 12.27 -0.37
CA ARG A 181 -11.82 12.76 0.59
C ARG A 181 -12.42 13.75 1.59
N LYS A 182 -13.21 14.72 1.15
CA LYS A 182 -13.88 15.69 2.04
C LYS A 182 -14.82 15.01 3.04
N ILE A 183 -15.57 13.99 2.60
CA ILE A 183 -16.45 13.23 3.49
C ILE A 183 -15.62 12.51 4.56
N ARG A 184 -14.50 11.89 4.19
CA ARG A 184 -13.59 11.20 5.11
C ARG A 184 -12.93 12.15 6.10
N GLU A 185 -12.43 13.31 5.67
CA GLU A 185 -11.88 14.34 6.57
C GLU A 185 -12.89 14.76 7.65
N THR A 186 -14.15 14.87 7.26
CA THR A 186 -15.24 15.19 8.22
C THR A 186 -15.45 14.05 9.22
N GLN A 187 -15.39 12.79 8.77
CA GLN A 187 -15.49 11.62 9.65
C GLN A 187 -14.28 11.49 10.56
N HIS A 188 -13.06 11.76 10.05
CA HIS A 188 -11.83 11.76 10.85
C HIS A 188 -11.90 12.80 11.99
N LYS A 189 -12.28 14.05 11.71
CA LYS A 189 -12.49 15.08 12.72
C LYS A 189 -13.52 14.70 13.80
N ARG A 190 -14.53 13.89 13.44
CA ARG A 190 -15.49 13.35 14.43
C ARG A 190 -14.86 12.26 15.29
N ARG A 191 -13.98 11.40 14.73
CA ARG A 191 -13.25 10.35 15.46
C ARG A 191 -12.24 10.97 16.44
N GLU A 192 -11.50 12.01 16.02
CA GLU A 192 -10.60 12.77 16.90
C GLU A 192 -11.34 13.33 18.12
N LYS A 193 -12.55 13.84 17.92
CA LYS A 193 -13.39 14.32 19.06
C LYS A 193 -13.79 13.20 20.02
N ASN A 194 -13.89 11.97 19.55
CA ASN A 194 -14.23 10.80 20.38
C ASN A 194 -13.03 10.17 21.09
N SER A 195 -11.81 10.70 20.88
CA SER A 195 -10.56 10.27 21.55
C SER A 195 -10.27 8.78 21.47
N VAL A 196 -10.68 8.09 20.39
CA VAL A 196 -10.33 6.68 20.17
C VAL A 196 -9.00 6.60 19.46
N PHE A 197 -7.99 6.00 20.11
CA PHE A 197 -6.64 5.87 19.55
C PHE A 197 -6.64 4.96 18.31
N SER A 198 -5.85 5.30 17.31
CA SER A 198 -5.82 4.60 16.04
C SER A 198 -4.43 4.09 15.68
N PHE A 199 -4.38 2.84 15.20
CA PHE A 199 -3.19 2.18 14.70
C PHE A 199 -3.34 1.89 13.21
N ALA A 200 -2.28 2.12 12.43
CA ALA A 200 -2.19 1.68 11.05
C ALA A 200 -1.16 0.55 10.92
N LEU A 201 -1.59 -0.61 10.40
CA LEU A 201 -0.69 -1.69 10.00
C LEU A 201 -0.17 -1.38 8.60
N THR A 202 1.13 -1.28 8.45
CA THR A 202 1.80 -1.07 7.18
C THR A 202 2.94 -2.06 7.00
N GLY A 203 3.44 -2.23 5.80
CA GLY A 203 4.51 -3.18 5.52
C GLY A 203 4.45 -3.73 4.11
N TYR A 204 5.42 -4.55 3.77
CA TYR A 204 5.50 -5.15 2.44
C TYR A 204 4.27 -6.02 2.12
N THR A 205 3.98 -6.23 0.83
CA THR A 205 2.90 -7.14 0.42
C THR A 205 3.12 -8.52 1.01
N ASN A 206 2.02 -9.18 1.40
CA ASN A 206 2.04 -10.51 2.01
C ASN A 206 2.82 -10.65 3.33
N SER A 207 3.13 -9.55 4.05
CA SER A 207 3.80 -9.62 5.36
C SER A 207 2.91 -10.11 6.51
N GLY A 208 1.61 -10.28 6.27
CA GLY A 208 0.65 -10.77 7.25
C GLY A 208 -0.17 -9.70 7.97
N LYS A 209 -0.25 -8.48 7.44
CA LYS A 209 -1.06 -7.37 8.00
C LYS A 209 -2.53 -7.78 8.22
N THR A 210 -3.18 -8.31 7.19
CA THR A 210 -4.56 -8.77 7.25
C THR A 210 -4.74 -9.94 8.24
N THR A 211 -3.74 -10.80 8.35
CA THR A 211 -3.72 -11.90 9.34
C THR A 211 -3.70 -11.34 10.76
N ILE A 212 -2.86 -10.33 11.03
CA ILE A 212 -2.81 -9.64 12.31
C ILE A 212 -4.17 -9.00 12.61
N LEU A 213 -4.74 -8.23 11.68
CA LEU A 213 -6.05 -7.61 11.85
C LEU A 213 -7.12 -8.67 12.19
N SER A 214 -7.19 -9.75 11.42
CA SER A 214 -8.20 -10.79 11.61
C SER A 214 -8.03 -11.57 12.91
N SER A 215 -6.79 -11.76 13.37
CA SER A 215 -6.49 -12.49 14.59
C SER A 215 -6.73 -11.66 15.87
N LEU A 216 -6.56 -10.34 15.79
CA LEU A 216 -6.73 -9.45 16.94
C LEU A 216 -8.14 -8.87 17.06
N THR A 217 -8.92 -8.85 15.97
CA THR A 217 -10.23 -8.20 15.94
C THR A 217 -11.35 -9.17 15.56
N LYS A 218 -12.60 -8.78 15.83
CA LYS A 218 -13.77 -9.56 15.42
C LYS A 218 -14.25 -9.15 14.04
N ASN A 219 -14.83 -10.08 13.27
CA ASN A 219 -15.44 -9.83 11.96
C ASN A 219 -14.50 -9.20 10.91
N ALA A 220 -13.22 -9.49 10.99
CA ALA A 220 -12.27 -9.10 9.95
C ALA A 220 -12.36 -10.08 8.75
N PRO A 221 -12.01 -9.65 7.53
CA PRO A 221 -11.96 -10.52 6.38
C PRO A 221 -10.93 -11.63 6.57
N PRO A 222 -11.14 -12.82 6.00
CA PRO A 222 -10.14 -13.89 6.04
C PRO A 222 -8.85 -13.43 5.34
N PRO A 223 -7.68 -13.80 5.83
CA PRO A 223 -6.42 -13.50 5.17
C PRO A 223 -6.30 -14.29 3.87
N GLU A 224 -5.79 -13.64 2.83
CA GLU A 224 -5.46 -14.28 1.55
C GLU A 224 -3.96 -14.27 1.33
N ASN A 225 -3.41 -15.38 0.82
CA ASN A 225 -1.99 -15.47 0.47
C ASN A 225 -1.75 -15.00 -0.97
N ARG A 226 -2.03 -13.72 -1.22
CA ARG A 226 -1.84 -13.06 -2.53
C ARG A 226 -1.22 -11.69 -2.35
N LEU A 227 -0.42 -11.27 -3.33
CA LEU A 227 0.12 -9.92 -3.34
C LEU A 227 -1.02 -8.92 -3.57
N PHE A 228 -1.02 -7.82 -2.81
CA PHE A 228 -2.07 -6.79 -2.85
C PHE A 228 -3.49 -7.31 -2.58
N ALA A 229 -3.64 -8.33 -1.74
CA ALA A 229 -4.96 -8.83 -1.33
C ALA A 229 -5.82 -7.73 -0.68
N THR A 230 -5.19 -6.80 0.04
CA THR A 230 -5.84 -5.62 0.60
C THR A 230 -5.47 -4.38 -0.20
N LEU A 231 -6.43 -3.80 -0.90
CA LEU A 231 -6.31 -2.51 -1.57
C LEU A 231 -7.14 -1.43 -0.86
N ASP A 232 -8.23 -1.83 -0.24
CA ASP A 232 -9.12 -0.97 0.54
C ASP A 232 -8.70 -0.99 2.01
N THR A 233 -8.53 0.18 2.62
CA THR A 233 -8.26 0.27 4.06
C THR A 233 -9.40 -0.36 4.86
N THR A 234 -9.10 -1.38 5.64
CA THR A 234 -10.06 -2.05 6.51
C THR A 234 -9.77 -1.71 7.97
N SER A 235 -10.68 -0.98 8.62
CA SER A 235 -10.56 -0.60 10.02
C SER A 235 -11.48 -1.43 10.91
N ARG A 236 -10.99 -1.87 12.05
CA ARG A 236 -11.75 -2.64 13.05
C ARG A 236 -11.46 -2.15 14.45
N LEU A 237 -12.45 -2.31 15.33
CA LEU A 237 -12.29 -2.01 16.74
C LEU A 237 -11.50 -3.13 17.41
N LEU A 238 -10.48 -2.74 18.17
CA LEU A 238 -9.62 -3.61 18.98
C LEU A 238 -9.84 -3.29 20.44
N THR A 239 -10.13 -4.31 21.25
CA THR A 239 -10.17 -4.18 22.70
C THR A 239 -8.80 -4.56 23.26
N LEU A 240 -8.15 -3.63 23.94
CA LEU A 240 -6.82 -3.79 24.54
C LEU A 240 -6.91 -4.48 25.92
N PRO A 241 -5.80 -5.03 26.44
CA PRO A 241 -5.78 -5.68 27.76
C PRO A 241 -6.25 -4.77 28.90
N SER A 242 -6.01 -3.47 28.81
CA SER A 242 -6.52 -2.49 29.77
C SER A 242 -8.04 -2.27 29.74
N GLY A 243 -8.75 -2.89 28.79
CA GLY A 243 -10.16 -2.68 28.52
C GLY A 243 -10.46 -1.46 27.66
N ARG A 244 -9.44 -0.72 27.22
CA ARG A 244 -9.62 0.40 26.27
C ARG A 244 -9.87 -0.09 24.87
N GLU A 245 -10.56 0.74 24.10
CA GLU A 245 -10.79 0.49 22.69
C GLU A 245 -9.82 1.31 21.84
N ALA A 246 -9.30 0.69 20.79
CA ALA A 246 -8.51 1.33 19.76
C ALA A 246 -9.01 0.90 18.37
N ILE A 247 -8.70 1.68 17.36
CA ILE A 247 -8.97 1.32 15.98
C ILE A 247 -7.69 0.73 15.39
N LEU A 248 -7.78 -0.46 14.79
CA LEU A 248 -6.71 -1.09 14.05
C LEU A 248 -7.09 -1.11 12.57
N SER A 249 -6.25 -0.52 11.73
CA SER A 249 -6.50 -0.39 10.28
C SER A 249 -5.43 -1.15 9.50
N ASP A 250 -5.87 -2.02 8.58
CA ASP A 250 -5.01 -2.66 7.58
C ASP A 250 -4.88 -1.75 6.36
N THR A 251 -3.69 -1.65 5.80
CA THR A 251 -3.38 -0.78 4.66
C THR A 251 -2.86 -1.55 3.48
N VAL A 252 -2.79 -0.89 2.33
CA VAL A 252 -2.18 -1.44 1.11
C VAL A 252 -0.72 -1.84 1.40
N GLY A 253 -0.33 -3.03 0.96
CA GLY A 253 1.05 -3.49 1.09
C GLY A 253 1.98 -2.77 0.10
N PHE A 254 3.21 -2.51 0.52
CA PHE A 254 4.25 -1.98 -0.36
C PHE A 254 4.92 -3.08 -1.18
N ILE A 255 5.51 -2.69 -2.29
CA ILE A 255 6.28 -3.54 -3.18
C ILE A 255 7.48 -2.75 -3.72
N ARG A 256 8.52 -3.44 -4.14
CA ARG A 256 9.66 -2.80 -4.82
C ARG A 256 9.22 -2.14 -6.12
N ASN A 257 9.87 -1.02 -6.43
CA ASN A 257 9.62 -0.29 -7.66
C ASN A 257 8.11 -0.03 -7.89
N LEU A 258 7.40 0.44 -6.83
CA LEU A 258 6.03 0.88 -7.01
C LEU A 258 6.00 2.08 -7.96
N PRO A 259 5.24 2.03 -9.07
CA PRO A 259 5.18 3.13 -10.03
C PRO A 259 4.80 4.46 -9.35
N PRO A 260 5.48 5.58 -9.66
CA PRO A 260 5.14 6.89 -9.10
C PRO A 260 3.68 7.29 -9.36
N SER A 261 3.14 6.91 -10.53
CA SER A 261 1.73 7.11 -10.90
C SER A 261 0.76 6.43 -9.93
N LEU A 262 1.12 5.25 -9.41
CA LEU A 262 0.34 4.52 -8.41
C LEU A 262 0.49 5.13 -7.03
N ILE A 263 1.69 5.55 -6.63
CA ILE A 263 1.91 6.26 -5.37
C ILE A 263 1.04 7.52 -5.34
N GLU A 264 1.02 8.30 -6.41
CA GLU A 264 0.18 9.50 -6.53
C GLU A 264 -1.33 9.15 -6.49
N ALA A 265 -1.75 8.13 -7.22
CA ALA A 265 -3.16 7.72 -7.27
C ALA A 265 -3.68 7.25 -5.91
N PHE A 266 -2.86 6.53 -5.14
CA PHE A 266 -3.21 5.98 -3.82
C PHE A 266 -2.68 6.80 -2.65
N SER A 267 -2.01 7.94 -2.89
CA SER A 267 -1.46 8.81 -1.84
C SER A 267 -2.50 9.15 -0.77
N SER A 268 -3.72 9.48 -1.17
CA SER A 268 -4.79 9.82 -0.22
C SER A 268 -5.20 8.65 0.69
N THR A 269 -5.19 7.43 0.17
CA THR A 269 -5.49 6.22 0.96
C THR A 269 -4.32 5.88 1.89
N LEU A 270 -3.09 6.05 1.41
CA LEU A 270 -1.88 5.85 2.20
C LEU A 270 -1.72 6.94 3.26
N GLU A 271 -1.91 8.22 2.91
CA GLU A 271 -1.87 9.35 3.85
C GLU A 271 -2.92 9.20 4.97
N GLU A 272 -4.14 8.77 4.64
CA GLU A 272 -5.17 8.52 5.64
C GLU A 272 -4.76 7.41 6.60
N ALA A 273 -4.27 6.29 6.06
CA ALA A 273 -3.79 5.19 6.86
C ALA A 273 -2.62 5.62 7.76
N LEU A 274 -1.67 6.36 7.19
CA LEU A 274 -0.52 6.87 7.92
C LEU A 274 -0.85 8.10 8.81
N SER A 275 -2.06 8.66 8.72
CA SER A 275 -2.55 9.70 9.63
C SER A 275 -3.00 9.15 10.98
N ALA A 276 -2.99 7.84 11.17
CA ALA A 276 -3.25 7.21 12.46
C ALA A 276 -2.29 7.73 13.57
N ASP A 277 -2.71 7.63 14.83
CA ASP A 277 -1.91 8.08 15.98
C ASP A 277 -0.59 7.32 16.10
N ALA A 278 -0.56 6.05 15.67
CA ALA A 278 0.66 5.24 15.58
C ALA A 278 0.67 4.34 14.35
N VAL A 279 1.85 4.23 13.73
CA VAL A 279 2.13 3.34 12.61
C VAL A 279 2.87 2.11 13.13
N ILE A 280 2.41 0.93 12.70
CA ILE A 280 3.00 -0.37 13.03
C ILE A 280 3.51 -0.98 11.73
N ILE A 281 4.81 -1.22 11.66
CA ILE A 281 5.40 -1.90 10.51
C ILE A 281 5.35 -3.40 10.73
N VAL A 282 4.83 -4.13 9.75
CA VAL A 282 4.82 -5.59 9.74
C VAL A 282 5.89 -6.07 8.77
N ALA A 283 6.96 -6.67 9.31
CA ALA A 283 8.06 -7.25 8.55
C ALA A 283 7.93 -8.77 8.51
N ASP A 284 8.14 -9.37 7.34
CA ASP A 284 8.08 -10.82 7.12
C ASP A 284 9.45 -11.46 7.32
N ALA A 285 9.65 -12.19 8.42
CA ALA A 285 10.91 -12.88 8.71
C ALA A 285 11.18 -14.07 7.77
N SER A 286 10.16 -14.60 7.11
CA SER A 286 10.31 -15.70 6.15
C SER A 286 10.79 -15.22 4.77
N HIS A 287 10.75 -13.91 4.52
CA HIS A 287 11.17 -13.36 3.24
C HIS A 287 12.70 -13.39 3.11
N PRO A 288 13.26 -13.96 2.03
CA PRO A 288 14.71 -14.06 1.84
C PRO A 288 15.44 -12.70 1.86
N ASP A 289 14.73 -11.62 1.56
CA ASP A 289 15.25 -10.26 1.55
C ASP A 289 14.46 -9.34 2.51
N ALA A 290 14.17 -9.85 3.71
CA ALA A 290 13.38 -9.15 4.71
C ALA A 290 13.94 -7.76 5.05
N ALA A 291 15.28 -7.62 5.07
CA ALA A 291 15.95 -6.35 5.32
C ALA A 291 15.64 -5.30 4.24
N GLU A 292 15.65 -5.69 2.96
CA GLU A 292 15.35 -4.76 1.84
C GLU A 292 13.86 -4.43 1.77
N CYS A 293 12.99 -5.41 2.01
CA CYS A 293 11.54 -5.18 2.12
C CYS A 293 11.21 -4.19 3.25
N PHE A 294 11.93 -4.30 4.37
CA PHE A 294 11.79 -3.37 5.49
C PHE A 294 12.29 -1.95 5.13
N ARG A 295 13.46 -1.82 4.47
CA ARG A 295 13.96 -0.53 3.97
C ARG A 295 12.97 0.11 2.99
N THR A 296 12.50 -0.64 2.00
CA THR A 296 11.49 -0.16 1.03
C THR A 296 10.25 0.38 1.74
N THR A 297 9.82 -0.31 2.82
CA THR A 297 8.70 0.14 3.64
C THR A 297 9.01 1.45 4.35
N LEU A 298 10.19 1.58 4.98
CA LEU A 298 10.63 2.80 5.66
C LEU A 298 10.74 3.98 4.69
N ASP A 299 11.39 3.79 3.55
CA ASP A 299 11.57 4.82 2.52
C ASP A 299 10.21 5.34 2.02
N THR A 300 9.25 4.43 1.84
CA THR A 300 7.89 4.82 1.43
C THR A 300 7.18 5.61 2.52
N ILE A 301 7.24 5.18 3.79
CA ILE A 301 6.63 5.89 4.93
C ILE A 301 7.29 7.27 5.10
N SER A 302 8.61 7.35 4.96
CA SER A 302 9.37 8.61 5.04
C SER A 302 8.99 9.57 3.93
N SER A 303 8.84 9.08 2.68
CA SER A 303 8.40 9.89 1.54
C SER A 303 7.01 10.48 1.72
N LEU A 304 6.17 9.83 2.53
CA LEU A 304 4.83 10.27 2.91
C LEU A 304 4.79 11.12 4.20
N GLY A 305 5.97 11.41 4.80
CA GLY A 305 6.09 12.26 5.98
C GLY A 305 5.52 11.66 7.28
N ALA A 306 5.44 10.32 7.38
CA ALA A 306 4.83 9.64 8.53
C ALA A 306 5.86 8.88 9.41
N GLU A 307 7.15 9.10 9.23
CA GLU A 307 8.22 8.39 9.95
C GLU A 307 8.12 8.56 11.47
N GLU A 308 7.83 9.77 11.95
CA GLU A 308 7.70 10.07 13.38
C GLU A 308 6.56 9.31 14.07
N ARG A 309 5.62 8.75 13.31
CA ARG A 309 4.48 7.98 13.82
C ARG A 309 4.77 6.49 13.97
N ILE A 310 5.94 6.02 13.50
CA ILE A 310 6.35 4.63 13.66
C ILE A 310 6.63 4.37 15.13
N ARG A 311 5.84 3.47 15.75
CA ARG A 311 5.95 3.13 17.18
C ARG A 311 6.35 1.69 17.42
N LEU A 312 6.13 0.80 16.46
CA LEU A 312 6.34 -0.62 16.64
C LEU A 312 6.68 -1.29 15.31
N VAL A 313 7.59 -2.25 15.38
CA VAL A 313 7.87 -3.19 14.28
C VAL A 313 7.45 -4.58 14.73
N VAL A 314 6.51 -5.19 14.01
CA VAL A 314 6.10 -6.58 14.22
C VAL A 314 6.89 -7.45 13.26
N ILE A 315 7.75 -8.29 13.80
CA ILE A 315 8.52 -9.28 13.03
C ILE A 315 7.66 -10.54 12.97
N ASN A 316 6.96 -10.72 11.86
CA ASN A 316 5.98 -11.80 11.68
C ASN A 316 6.57 -13.01 10.96
N LYS A 317 5.89 -14.17 11.04
CA LYS A 317 6.27 -15.44 10.44
C LYS A 317 7.63 -15.97 10.92
N ILE A 318 7.91 -15.79 12.21
CA ILE A 318 9.20 -16.22 12.80
C ILE A 318 9.42 -17.74 12.76
N GLU A 319 8.34 -18.53 12.67
CA GLU A 319 8.37 -19.98 12.53
C GLU A 319 9.04 -20.43 11.21
N SER A 320 8.93 -19.58 10.18
CA SER A 320 9.46 -19.83 8.85
C SER A 320 10.60 -18.87 8.50
N ARG A 321 11.28 -18.27 9.52
CA ARG A 321 12.34 -17.30 9.29
C ARG A 321 13.39 -17.82 8.31
N TYR A 322 13.79 -16.96 7.38
CA TYR A 322 14.71 -17.34 6.33
C TYR A 322 16.15 -17.51 6.86
N ASP A 323 16.65 -16.50 7.59
CA ASP A 323 17.98 -16.52 8.20
C ASP A 323 18.04 -15.63 9.46
N ASP A 324 19.06 -15.90 10.31
CA ASP A 324 19.26 -15.16 11.55
C ASP A 324 19.90 -13.78 11.33
N ILE A 325 20.50 -13.51 10.17
CA ILE A 325 21.10 -12.21 9.83
C ILE A 325 20.00 -11.19 9.57
N SER A 326 19.03 -11.55 8.72
CA SER A 326 17.85 -10.73 8.45
C SER A 326 17.04 -10.47 9.71
N LEU A 327 16.86 -11.50 10.56
CA LEU A 327 16.18 -11.34 11.84
C LEU A 327 16.93 -10.39 12.77
N SER A 328 18.26 -10.51 12.89
CA SER A 328 19.09 -9.62 13.68
C SER A 328 19.04 -8.18 13.19
N PHE A 329 19.00 -7.98 11.87
CA PHE A 329 18.82 -6.67 11.26
C PHE A 329 17.48 -6.03 11.65
N LEU A 330 16.39 -6.77 11.58
CA LEU A 330 15.05 -6.28 11.96
C LEU A 330 14.99 -5.94 13.46
N ARG A 331 15.59 -6.77 14.32
CA ARG A 331 15.70 -6.50 15.77
C ARG A 331 16.50 -5.24 16.10
N SER A 332 17.53 -4.95 15.29
CA SER A 332 18.40 -3.77 15.47
C SER A 332 17.91 -2.52 14.73
N SER A 333 16.66 -2.50 14.27
CA SER A 333 16.08 -1.40 13.49
C SER A 333 15.97 -0.05 14.23
N GLY A 334 16.20 -0.02 15.54
CA GLY A 334 16.06 1.18 16.37
C GLY A 334 14.63 1.41 16.87
N TYR A 335 13.68 0.60 16.46
CA TYR A 335 12.28 0.63 16.91
C TYR A 335 12.02 -0.45 17.95
N ARG A 336 10.97 -0.28 18.76
CA ARG A 336 10.43 -1.37 19.59
C ARG A 336 10.00 -2.51 18.68
N THR A 337 10.36 -3.76 18.98
CA THR A 337 10.04 -4.94 18.19
C THR A 337 9.22 -5.94 18.97
N VAL A 338 8.30 -6.63 18.28
CA VAL A 338 7.58 -7.80 18.79
C VAL A 338 7.62 -8.89 17.73
N GLU A 339 8.01 -10.09 18.12
CA GLU A 339 8.07 -11.26 17.24
C GLU A 339 6.76 -12.03 17.30
N THR A 340 6.24 -12.41 16.14
CA THR A 340 4.94 -13.08 16.05
C THR A 340 4.94 -14.23 15.06
N SER A 341 4.14 -15.26 15.38
CA SER A 341 3.66 -16.27 14.44
C SER A 341 2.18 -16.51 14.73
N PHE A 342 1.32 -16.08 13.83
CA PHE A 342 -0.12 -16.28 14.00
C PHE A 342 -0.56 -17.70 13.63
N THR A 343 0.24 -18.45 12.90
CA THR A 343 0.02 -19.87 12.61
C THR A 343 0.31 -20.74 13.84
N GLU A 344 1.33 -20.37 14.62
CA GLU A 344 1.72 -21.07 15.83
C GLU A 344 1.22 -20.38 17.11
N ASN A 345 0.45 -19.31 16.98
CA ASN A 345 -0.07 -18.51 18.09
C ASN A 345 1.01 -17.96 19.05
N ILE A 346 2.17 -17.56 18.49
CA ILE A 346 3.30 -16.97 19.21
C ILE A 346 3.21 -15.44 19.16
N GLY A 347 3.53 -14.76 20.25
CA GLY A 347 3.69 -13.30 20.31
C GLY A 347 2.39 -12.49 20.28
N ARG A 348 1.21 -13.15 20.28
CA ARG A 348 -0.08 -12.46 20.24
C ARG A 348 -0.34 -11.60 21.49
N GLU A 349 -0.07 -12.14 22.65
CA GLU A 349 -0.27 -11.43 23.93
C GLU A 349 0.74 -10.31 24.10
N GLU A 350 2.00 -10.53 23.71
CA GLU A 350 3.07 -9.55 23.71
C GLU A 350 2.75 -8.38 22.78
N LEU A 351 2.19 -8.68 21.60
CA LEU A 351 1.73 -7.66 20.66
C LEU A 351 0.59 -6.83 21.26
N LEU A 352 -0.44 -7.46 21.83
CA LEU A 352 -1.54 -6.75 22.48
C LEU A 352 -1.06 -5.87 23.61
N LYS A 353 -0.10 -6.37 24.43
CA LYS A 353 0.51 -5.59 25.51
C LYS A 353 1.31 -4.41 24.97
N ALA A 354 2.09 -4.60 23.89
CA ALA A 354 2.85 -3.53 23.26
C ALA A 354 1.94 -2.42 22.72
N LEU A 355 0.79 -2.79 22.11
CA LEU A 355 -0.22 -1.83 21.64
C LEU A 355 -0.86 -1.07 22.82
N ASP A 356 -1.16 -1.77 23.90
CA ASP A 356 -1.72 -1.16 25.11
C ASP A 356 -0.76 -0.18 25.78
N ASP A 357 0.53 -0.52 25.85
CA ASP A 357 1.59 0.35 26.35
C ASP A 357 1.68 1.65 25.50
N ILE A 358 1.65 1.55 24.15
CA ILE A 358 1.68 2.70 23.24
C ILE A 358 0.48 3.62 23.50
N VAL A 359 -0.71 3.05 23.68
CA VAL A 359 -1.89 3.84 24.03
C VAL A 359 -1.71 4.51 25.37
N ASN A 360 -1.21 3.77 26.38
CA ASN A 360 -1.02 4.29 27.73
C ASN A 360 -0.01 5.44 27.79
N GLU A 361 1.04 5.43 26.97
CA GLU A 361 2.01 6.54 26.83
C GLU A 361 1.35 7.88 26.40
N ASN A 362 0.23 7.79 25.66
CA ASN A 362 -0.51 8.98 25.19
C ASN A 362 -1.60 9.44 26.15
N TYR A 363 -1.74 8.79 27.31
CA TYR A 363 -2.71 9.17 28.33
C TYR A 363 -2.00 9.45 29.66
N THR A 364 -2.56 10.36 30.42
CA THR A 364 -2.10 10.69 31.78
C THR A 364 -3.27 10.58 32.75
N THR A 365 -2.98 10.11 33.96
CA THR A 365 -3.97 10.14 35.04
C THR A 365 -3.82 11.45 35.80
N LEU A 366 -4.89 12.22 35.87
CA LEU A 366 -4.97 13.47 36.60
C LEU A 366 -5.93 13.33 37.79
N ARG A 367 -5.54 13.89 38.92
CA ARG A 367 -6.44 14.14 40.04
C ARG A 367 -6.98 15.55 39.91
N LEU A 368 -8.28 15.67 39.75
CA LEU A 368 -8.96 16.96 39.46
C LEU A 368 -9.97 17.23 40.56
N LEU A 369 -9.92 18.43 41.14
CA LEU A 369 -10.98 18.92 42.01
C LEU A 369 -11.92 19.77 41.17
N LEU A 370 -13.09 19.27 40.84
CA LEU A 370 -14.06 19.91 39.96
C LEU A 370 -15.17 20.51 40.79
N PRO A 371 -15.49 21.85 40.64
CA PRO A 371 -16.67 22.42 41.21
C PRO A 371 -17.94 21.69 40.79
N TYR A 372 -18.96 21.62 41.66
CA TYR A 372 -20.23 20.98 41.33
C TYR A 372 -20.96 21.60 40.14
N SER A 373 -20.72 22.88 39.90
CA SER A 373 -21.26 23.61 38.74
C SER A 373 -20.51 23.33 37.41
N SER A 374 -19.40 22.60 37.46
CA SER A 374 -18.57 22.38 36.28
C SER A 374 -19.17 21.31 35.36
N PRO A 375 -19.35 21.59 34.05
CA PRO A 375 -19.81 20.58 33.10
C PRO A 375 -18.74 19.50 32.79
N LEU A 376 -17.49 19.70 33.27
CA LEU A 376 -16.37 18.78 33.01
C LEU A 376 -16.58 17.39 33.60
N PHE A 377 -17.20 17.31 34.80
CA PHE A 377 -17.48 16.02 35.41
C PHE A 377 -18.41 15.17 34.53
N SER A 378 -19.53 15.76 34.08
CA SER A 378 -20.48 15.08 33.18
C SER A 378 -19.82 14.68 31.85
N SER A 379 -18.98 15.55 31.30
CA SER A 379 -18.24 15.28 30.07
C SER A 379 -17.23 14.13 30.24
N LEU A 380 -16.44 14.12 31.32
CA LEU A 380 -15.49 13.04 31.63
C LEU A 380 -16.20 11.71 31.89
N SER A 381 -17.30 11.75 32.64
CA SER A 381 -18.09 10.56 32.96
C SER A 381 -18.74 9.96 31.73
N SER A 382 -19.33 10.78 30.84
CA SER A 382 -19.95 10.31 29.60
C SER A 382 -18.95 9.70 28.60
N GLN A 383 -17.67 10.05 28.74
CA GLN A 383 -16.58 9.51 27.91
C GLN A 383 -15.82 8.35 28.59
N ASN A 384 -16.32 7.81 29.68
CA ASN A 384 -15.68 6.76 30.48
C ASN A 384 -14.21 7.09 30.88
N LYS A 385 -13.89 8.39 31.05
CA LYS A 385 -12.56 8.88 31.45
C LYS A 385 -12.36 8.91 32.98
N VAL A 386 -13.41 8.69 33.78
CA VAL A 386 -13.37 8.74 35.24
C VAL A 386 -13.05 7.34 35.81
N LYS A 387 -11.93 7.24 36.54
CA LYS A 387 -11.57 6.04 37.32
C LYS A 387 -12.26 5.99 38.67
N SER A 388 -12.25 7.11 39.38
CA SER A 388 -12.90 7.26 40.67
C SER A 388 -13.41 8.68 40.85
N ALA A 389 -14.47 8.84 41.64
CA ALA A 389 -15.02 10.14 42.01
C ALA A 389 -15.36 10.12 43.51
N ASP A 390 -14.88 11.13 44.24
CA ASP A 390 -15.14 11.33 45.64
C ASP A 390 -15.82 12.72 45.81
N TYR A 391 -17.01 12.71 46.41
CA TYR A 391 -17.83 13.92 46.59
C TYR A 391 -17.46 14.58 47.93
N ARG A 392 -16.87 15.80 47.88
CA ARG A 392 -16.40 16.58 49.02
C ARG A 392 -17.15 17.86 49.18
N GLU A 393 -16.98 18.56 50.32
CA GLU A 393 -17.64 19.85 50.56
C GLU A 393 -17.22 20.94 49.53
N ASP A 394 -15.99 20.91 49.05
CA ASP A 394 -15.36 21.85 48.15
C ASP A 394 -15.50 21.48 46.64
N GLY A 395 -16.08 20.32 46.34
CA GLY A 395 -16.28 19.86 44.96
C GLY A 395 -16.19 18.32 44.81
N ILE A 396 -16.03 17.86 43.57
CA ILE A 396 -15.87 16.47 43.24
C ILE A 396 -14.40 16.20 42.96
N LEU A 397 -13.74 15.40 43.81
CA LEU A 397 -12.39 14.93 43.53
C LEU A 397 -12.48 13.76 42.57
N VAL A 398 -11.95 13.95 41.37
CA VAL A 398 -12.02 12.97 40.28
C VAL A 398 -10.63 12.50 39.91
N GLU A 399 -10.43 11.20 39.86
CA GLU A 399 -9.29 10.60 39.18
C GLU A 399 -9.70 10.29 37.75
N ALA A 400 -9.18 11.07 36.80
CA ALA A 400 -9.53 10.95 35.40
C ALA A 400 -8.30 10.61 34.55
N VAL A 401 -8.52 9.74 33.55
CA VAL A 401 -7.53 9.40 32.51
C VAL A 401 -7.84 10.22 31.28
N VAL A 402 -6.94 11.11 30.93
CA VAL A 402 -7.12 12.03 29.82
C VAL A 402 -5.94 11.94 28.84
N PRO A 403 -6.14 12.22 27.55
CA PRO A 403 -5.03 12.35 26.62
C PRO A 403 -4.02 13.39 27.10
N VAL A 404 -2.73 13.13 26.90
CA VAL A 404 -1.65 14.07 27.25
C VAL A 404 -1.87 15.41 26.53
N SER A 405 -2.36 15.39 25.30
CA SER A 405 -2.68 16.58 24.51
C SER A 405 -3.81 17.46 25.11
N GLU A 406 -4.69 16.87 25.94
CA GLU A 406 -5.77 17.60 26.62
C GLU A 406 -5.36 18.08 28.04
N ARG A 407 -4.17 17.73 28.51
CA ARG A 407 -3.74 18.04 29.90
C ARG A 407 -3.86 19.53 30.26
N GLU A 408 -3.50 20.42 29.36
CA GLU A 408 -3.55 21.86 29.57
C GLU A 408 -4.95 22.36 29.91
N ARG A 409 -5.99 21.77 29.30
CA ARG A 409 -7.39 22.08 29.56
C ARG A 409 -7.79 21.86 31.03
N TYR A 410 -7.16 20.89 31.69
CA TYR A 410 -7.47 20.49 33.05
C TYR A 410 -6.53 21.10 34.09
N THR A 411 -5.50 21.84 33.66
CA THR A 411 -4.50 22.46 34.55
C THR A 411 -5.12 23.28 35.71
N PRO A 412 -6.19 24.10 35.51
CA PRO A 412 -6.80 24.88 36.60
C PRO A 412 -7.45 24.02 37.68
N PHE A 413 -7.72 22.75 37.43
CA PHE A 413 -8.44 21.85 38.32
C PHE A 413 -7.55 20.77 38.91
N ILE A 414 -6.25 20.73 38.55
CA ILE A 414 -5.33 19.72 39.07
C ILE A 414 -5.17 19.89 40.57
N HIS A 415 -5.48 18.81 41.29
CA HIS A 415 -5.30 18.69 42.73
C HIS A 415 -4.10 17.81 43.01
N ASN A 416 -3.08 18.35 43.69
CA ASN A 416 -1.85 17.65 44.03
C ASN A 416 -2.04 16.63 45.14
#